data_2e3f04e0d56a7f51b6957f93928e9939
#
_entry.id   2e3f04e0d56a7f51b6957f93928e9939
#
_cell.length_a   1.000
_cell.length_b   1.000
_cell.length_c   1.000
_cell.angle_alpha   90.00
_cell.angle_beta   90.00
_cell.angle_gamma   90.00
#
_symmetry.space_group_name_H-M   'P 1'
#
loop_
_entity.id
_entity.type
_entity.pdbx_description
1 polymer ?
#
loop_
_entity_poly.entity_id
_entity_poly.type
_entity_poly.pdbx_seq_one_letter_code
_entity_poly.pdbx_strand_id
1 'polypeptide(L)'
;MNPDCGALLTDLYQLTMLQGYWQHGMRETAVFEFFVRKLPEHRNFLVAAGLEQAIAYLEELAFSTAEIEWLAQMPRFQPGFVHWLENLRFTGDVNAMPEGTVFFADEPILQVIAPLPEAQVVETRLINLLNFQTTVASKAARSVLVVPSKLLVDFGLRRAQGAEAGLMAARATYIAGFSGTSTVLAGQRFEIPIYGTMAHSFVQAHDDEMAAFARFADANPGNVVLLIDTYNTEAGAEKVARLAPQLRERGIGVQAVRIDSGDLGSHARKVRQIRDNGGLSDAPIDGFGVGTRLDTSSDAPYLDCAYKLQEYGGRACRKRSEGKTTWPGPGSRFTARSTALVAWLAICWRCTTTDRRASRCCIR
;
A
#
# COMPACT_ATOMS: atom_id res chain seq x y z
N MET A 1 -10.48 11.03 3.73
CA MET A 1 -9.15 11.14 4.38
C MET A 1 -9.31 11.22 5.89
N ASN A 2 -8.27 10.94 6.68
CA ASN A 2 -8.31 11.20 8.12
C ASN A 2 -8.44 12.72 8.31
N PRO A 3 -9.38 13.25 9.13
CA PRO A 3 -9.54 14.69 9.34
C PRO A 3 -8.28 15.36 9.92
N ASP A 4 -7.35 14.58 10.47
CA ASP A 4 -6.07 15.08 11.00
C ASP A 4 -4.97 15.26 9.92
N CYS A 5 -5.26 15.01 8.64
CA CYS A 5 -4.29 15.12 7.54
C CYS A 5 -4.56 16.35 6.65
N GLY A 6 -4.74 17.52 7.25
CA GLY A 6 -4.91 18.80 6.56
C GLY A 6 -3.63 19.33 5.88
N ALA A 7 -3.71 20.56 5.38
CA ALA A 7 -2.61 21.21 4.68
C ALA A 7 -1.37 21.46 5.56
N LEU A 8 -1.54 21.44 6.89
CA LEU A 8 -0.43 21.54 7.86
C LEU A 8 0.40 20.24 7.99
N LEU A 9 -0.03 19.12 7.42
CA LEU A 9 0.81 17.92 7.37
C LEU A 9 1.93 18.08 6.33
N THR A 10 2.80 19.04 6.60
CA THR A 10 3.94 19.43 5.76
C THR A 10 5.11 19.90 6.63
N ASP A 11 6.27 20.07 6.03
CA ASP A 11 7.43 20.62 6.72
C ASP A 11 7.37 22.16 6.77
N LEU A 12 7.87 22.75 7.85
CA LEU A 12 7.87 24.22 8.04
C LEU A 12 8.52 24.97 6.87
N TYR A 13 9.59 24.42 6.27
CA TYR A 13 10.28 25.10 5.18
C TYR A 13 9.37 25.31 3.96
N GLN A 14 8.35 24.47 3.77
CA GLN A 14 7.37 24.68 2.70
C GLN A 14 6.63 26.00 2.90
N LEU A 15 6.11 26.25 4.11
CA LEU A 15 5.40 27.49 4.43
C LEU A 15 6.32 28.72 4.37
N THR A 16 7.58 28.57 4.79
CA THR A 16 8.54 29.70 4.72
C THR A 16 8.89 30.05 3.29
N MET A 17 9.04 29.06 2.41
CA MET A 17 9.23 29.30 0.97
C MET A 17 7.97 29.90 0.34
N LEU A 18 6.79 29.40 0.68
CA LEU A 18 5.51 29.94 0.18
C LEU A 18 5.38 31.43 0.51
N GLN A 19 5.71 31.84 1.73
CA GLN A 19 5.70 33.26 2.11
C GLN A 19 6.65 34.08 1.21
N GLY A 20 7.84 33.54 0.88
CA GLY A 20 8.77 34.17 -0.04
C GLY A 20 8.17 34.30 -1.45
N TYR A 21 7.55 33.24 -1.96
CA TYR A 21 6.90 33.27 -3.27
C TYR A 21 5.74 34.26 -3.30
N TRP A 22 4.90 34.26 -2.27
CA TRP A 22 3.79 35.20 -2.12
C TRP A 22 4.28 36.65 -2.12
N GLN A 23 5.28 36.95 -1.32
CA GLN A 23 5.82 38.31 -1.15
C GLN A 23 6.42 38.85 -2.45
N HIS A 24 7.04 38.00 -3.26
CA HIS A 24 7.68 38.39 -4.52
C HIS A 24 6.81 38.13 -5.75
N GLY A 25 5.56 37.73 -5.58
CA GLY A 25 4.63 37.52 -6.69
C GLY A 25 5.02 36.36 -7.63
N MET A 26 5.79 35.39 -7.14
CA MET A 26 6.26 34.21 -7.93
C MET A 26 5.14 33.21 -8.14
N ARG A 27 4.41 33.33 -9.24
CA ARG A 27 3.20 32.52 -9.54
C ARG A 27 3.22 31.86 -10.91
N GLU A 28 4.32 31.98 -11.64
CA GLU A 28 4.45 31.33 -12.94
C GLU A 28 4.40 29.82 -12.78
N THR A 29 4.04 29.15 -13.86
CA THR A 29 3.99 27.69 -13.89
C THR A 29 5.36 27.09 -13.60
N ALA A 30 5.36 26.11 -12.69
CA ALA A 30 6.49 25.27 -12.34
C ALA A 30 6.20 23.82 -12.69
N VAL A 31 7.23 23.08 -13.06
CA VAL A 31 7.19 21.65 -13.30
C VAL A 31 8.09 20.96 -12.28
N PHE A 32 7.49 20.07 -11.49
CA PHE A 32 8.22 19.23 -10.56
C PHE A 32 8.07 17.76 -10.94
N GLU A 33 9.11 16.98 -10.68
CA GLU A 33 9.10 15.53 -10.91
C GLU A 33 9.45 14.76 -9.64
N PHE A 34 8.64 13.71 -9.36
CA PHE A 34 8.92 12.74 -8.32
C PHE A 34 9.56 11.48 -8.95
N PHE A 35 10.67 11.06 -8.38
CA PHE A 35 11.40 9.84 -8.77
C PHE A 35 12.19 9.26 -7.61
N VAL A 36 12.68 8.02 -7.76
CA VAL A 36 13.58 7.36 -6.82
C VAL A 36 14.99 7.39 -7.39
N ARG A 37 15.97 7.96 -6.65
CA ARG A 37 17.34 8.17 -7.15
C ARG A 37 18.11 6.88 -7.36
N LYS A 38 17.90 5.90 -6.49
CA LYS A 38 18.55 4.59 -6.56
C LYS A 38 17.65 3.52 -5.98
N LEU A 39 17.73 2.33 -6.54
CA LEU A 39 17.04 1.19 -5.97
C LEU A 39 17.66 0.78 -4.63
N PRO A 40 16.87 0.40 -3.62
CA PRO A 40 17.40 -0.22 -2.41
C PRO A 40 18.17 -1.50 -2.73
N GLU A 41 19.04 -1.89 -1.83
CA GLU A 41 19.75 -3.16 -1.92
C GLU A 41 18.74 -4.33 -2.04
N HIS A 42 19.04 -5.30 -2.87
CA HIS A 42 18.17 -6.44 -3.20
C HIS A 42 16.81 -6.08 -3.84
N ARG A 43 16.66 -4.86 -4.36
CA ARG A 43 15.54 -4.44 -5.21
C ARG A 43 16.05 -4.14 -6.61
N ASN A 44 15.61 -4.90 -7.60
CA ASN A 44 15.98 -4.70 -9.01
C ASN A 44 14.88 -4.00 -9.82
N PHE A 45 13.74 -3.74 -9.22
CA PHE A 45 12.65 -2.92 -9.72
C PHE A 45 11.77 -2.43 -8.56
N LEU A 46 10.92 -1.46 -8.84
CA LEU A 46 9.87 -0.96 -7.96
C LEU A 46 8.50 -1.07 -8.64
N VAL A 47 7.43 -1.00 -7.85
CA VAL A 47 6.04 -0.99 -8.31
C VAL A 47 5.38 0.30 -7.84
N ALA A 48 4.92 1.12 -8.77
CA ALA A 48 4.28 2.41 -8.47
C ALA A 48 2.97 2.18 -7.70
N ALA A 49 2.82 2.86 -6.55
CA ALA A 49 1.60 2.82 -5.74
C ALA A 49 1.46 4.11 -4.92
N GLY A 50 0.23 4.49 -4.60
CA GLY A 50 -0.11 5.68 -3.82
C GLY A 50 -0.67 6.84 -4.65
N LEU A 51 -0.86 6.66 -5.95
CA LEU A 51 -1.35 7.72 -6.85
C LEU A 51 -2.78 8.16 -6.50
N GLU A 52 -3.69 7.23 -6.21
CA GLU A 52 -5.06 7.57 -5.84
C GLU A 52 -5.12 8.49 -4.60
N GLN A 53 -4.33 8.18 -3.57
CA GLN A 53 -4.26 9.00 -2.37
C GLN A 53 -3.54 10.33 -2.62
N ALA A 54 -2.56 10.34 -3.51
CA ALA A 54 -1.88 11.56 -3.93
C ALA A 54 -2.85 12.50 -4.66
N ILE A 55 -3.66 11.99 -5.58
CA ILE A 55 -4.69 12.76 -6.30
C ILE A 55 -5.75 13.27 -5.32
N ALA A 56 -6.29 12.41 -4.45
CA ALA A 56 -7.28 12.82 -3.46
C ALA A 56 -6.74 13.93 -2.52
N TYR A 57 -5.46 13.84 -2.13
CA TYR A 57 -4.83 14.90 -1.36
C TYR A 57 -4.76 16.23 -2.12
N LEU A 58 -4.40 16.19 -3.40
CA LEU A 58 -4.31 17.40 -4.23
C LEU A 58 -5.69 18.04 -4.46
N GLU A 59 -6.72 17.23 -4.73
CA GLU A 59 -8.10 17.70 -4.92
C GLU A 59 -8.67 18.34 -3.65
N GLU A 60 -8.29 17.83 -2.47
CA GLU A 60 -8.77 18.31 -1.17
C GLU A 60 -7.83 19.36 -0.54
N LEU A 61 -6.74 19.77 -1.23
CA LEU A 61 -5.77 20.70 -0.66
C LEU A 61 -6.40 22.05 -0.30
N ALA A 62 -6.55 22.30 0.98
CA ALA A 62 -7.06 23.53 1.53
C ALA A 62 -6.60 23.68 2.98
N PHE A 63 -6.38 24.91 3.41
CA PHE A 63 -6.21 25.23 4.83
C PHE A 63 -7.57 25.43 5.48
N SER A 64 -7.84 24.72 6.56
CA SER A 64 -9.03 24.93 7.38
C SER A 64 -8.95 26.22 8.17
N THR A 65 -10.11 26.73 8.62
CA THR A 65 -10.17 27.93 9.46
C THR A 65 -9.29 27.81 10.71
N ALA A 66 -9.31 26.64 11.38
CA ALA A 66 -8.50 26.41 12.57
C ALA A 66 -6.99 26.41 12.27
N GLU A 67 -6.55 25.89 11.12
CA GLU A 67 -5.15 25.94 10.68
C GLU A 67 -4.71 27.39 10.39
N ILE A 68 -5.56 28.18 9.75
CA ILE A 68 -5.30 29.61 9.48
C ILE A 68 -5.20 30.41 10.77
N GLU A 69 -6.15 30.22 11.71
CA GLU A 69 -6.12 30.88 13.03
C GLU A 69 -4.85 30.55 13.83
N TRP A 70 -4.40 29.28 13.75
CA TRP A 70 -3.16 28.84 14.38
C TRP A 70 -1.92 29.46 13.73
N LEU A 71 -1.85 29.53 12.40
CA LEU A 71 -0.75 30.17 11.68
C LEU A 71 -0.68 31.68 11.94
N ALA A 72 -1.85 32.34 12.09
CA ALA A 72 -1.93 33.77 12.40
C ALA A 72 -1.30 34.14 13.76
N GLN A 73 -1.22 33.20 14.68
CA GLN A 73 -0.57 33.40 15.98
C GLN A 73 0.96 33.30 15.91
N MET A 74 1.52 32.88 14.80
CA MET A 74 2.96 32.71 14.61
C MET A 74 3.62 34.03 14.16
N PRO A 75 4.51 34.64 14.95
CA PRO A 75 5.15 35.91 14.58
C PRO A 75 5.99 35.88 13.31
N ARG A 76 6.34 34.68 12.83
CA ARG A 76 7.16 34.48 11.62
C ARG A 76 6.37 34.65 10.32
N PHE A 77 5.05 34.57 10.37
CA PHE A 77 4.20 34.70 9.18
C PHE A 77 3.53 36.07 9.13
N GLN A 78 3.59 36.69 7.96
CA GLN A 78 2.95 37.98 7.72
C GLN A 78 1.43 37.80 7.62
N PRO A 79 0.62 38.69 8.23
CA PRO A 79 -0.84 38.59 8.20
C PRO A 79 -1.43 38.46 6.79
N GLY A 80 -0.89 39.22 5.82
CA GLY A 80 -1.31 39.14 4.42
C GLY A 80 -1.03 37.80 3.76
N PHE A 81 0.08 37.13 4.14
CA PHE A 81 0.40 35.79 3.67
C PHE A 81 -0.57 34.75 4.27
N VAL A 82 -0.85 34.83 5.57
CA VAL A 82 -1.80 33.92 6.22
C VAL A 82 -3.19 34.05 5.61
N HIS A 83 -3.67 35.27 5.36
CA HIS A 83 -4.93 35.52 4.67
C HIS A 83 -4.92 34.95 3.22
N TRP A 84 -3.78 35.04 2.52
CA TRP A 84 -3.67 34.45 1.19
C TRP A 84 -3.79 32.93 1.20
N LEU A 85 -3.30 32.22 2.25
CA LEU A 85 -3.42 30.78 2.39
C LEU A 85 -4.87 30.27 2.49
N GLU A 86 -5.82 31.10 2.94
CA GLU A 86 -7.25 30.75 3.01
C GLU A 86 -7.80 30.31 1.65
N ASN A 87 -7.27 30.88 0.57
CA ASN A 87 -7.70 30.65 -0.79
C ASN A 87 -6.76 29.71 -1.58
N LEU A 88 -5.70 29.22 -0.96
CA LEU A 88 -4.80 28.31 -1.62
C LEU A 88 -5.50 26.99 -1.92
N ARG A 89 -5.49 26.59 -3.18
CA ARG A 89 -5.99 25.31 -3.69
C ARG A 89 -5.00 24.80 -4.71
N PHE A 90 -5.07 23.51 -5.01
CA PHE A 90 -4.31 22.98 -6.14
C PHE A 90 -5.14 23.17 -7.42
N THR A 91 -4.57 23.85 -8.40
CA THR A 91 -5.22 24.16 -9.69
C THR A 91 -4.44 23.61 -10.89
N GLY A 92 -3.37 22.86 -10.62
CA GLY A 92 -2.46 22.37 -11.65
C GLY A 92 -2.87 21.01 -12.23
N ASP A 93 -2.00 20.52 -13.12
CA ASP A 93 -2.12 19.20 -13.75
C ASP A 93 -1.14 18.20 -13.13
N VAL A 94 -1.50 16.92 -13.18
CA VAL A 94 -0.64 15.81 -12.77
C VAL A 94 -0.53 14.79 -13.89
N ASN A 95 0.69 14.49 -14.30
CA ASN A 95 1.00 13.36 -15.16
C ASN A 95 1.66 12.29 -14.31
N ALA A 96 1.14 11.04 -14.33
CA ALA A 96 1.68 9.97 -13.51
C ALA A 96 1.64 8.60 -14.20
N MET A 97 2.54 7.72 -13.75
CA MET A 97 2.46 6.31 -14.12
C MET A 97 1.24 5.67 -13.42
N PRO A 98 0.47 4.82 -14.10
CA PRO A 98 -0.60 4.04 -13.46
C PRO A 98 -0.04 3.20 -12.30
N GLU A 99 -0.83 3.02 -11.25
CA GLU A 99 -0.47 2.13 -10.16
C GLU A 99 -0.30 0.69 -10.65
N GLY A 100 0.61 -0.06 -10.03
CA GLY A 100 1.00 -1.39 -10.49
C GLY A 100 2.08 -1.39 -11.59
N THR A 101 2.42 -0.23 -12.16
CA THR A 101 3.49 -0.14 -13.16
C THR A 101 4.85 -0.42 -12.53
N VAL A 102 5.64 -1.28 -13.18
CA VAL A 102 7.04 -1.51 -12.81
C VAL A 102 7.90 -0.37 -13.35
N PHE A 103 8.78 0.16 -12.49
CA PHE A 103 9.71 1.23 -12.86
C PHE A 103 11.08 1.05 -12.20
N PHE A 104 12.06 1.86 -12.63
CA PHE A 104 13.44 1.78 -12.19
C PHE A 104 13.92 3.11 -11.60
N ALA A 105 15.17 3.12 -11.09
CA ALA A 105 15.78 4.33 -10.58
C ALA A 105 15.84 5.43 -11.64
N ASP A 106 15.75 6.69 -11.19
CA ASP A 106 15.78 7.90 -12.01
C ASP A 106 14.66 8.02 -13.06
N GLU A 107 13.63 7.14 -13.01
CA GLU A 107 12.42 7.30 -13.84
C GLU A 107 11.38 8.14 -13.07
N PRO A 108 10.90 9.26 -13.63
CA PRO A 108 9.80 10.01 -13.02
C PRO A 108 8.52 9.19 -13.04
N ILE A 109 7.89 9.01 -11.88
CA ILE A 109 6.60 8.32 -11.77
C ILE A 109 5.44 9.29 -11.59
N LEU A 110 5.72 10.53 -11.21
CA LEU A 110 4.73 11.61 -11.10
C LEU A 110 5.38 12.94 -11.49
N GLN A 111 4.66 13.74 -12.25
CA GLN A 111 5.01 15.10 -12.63
C GLN A 111 3.86 16.02 -12.26
N VAL A 112 4.16 17.10 -11.54
CA VAL A 112 3.22 18.15 -11.17
C VAL A 112 3.52 19.41 -11.97
N ILE A 113 2.51 19.96 -12.64
CA ILE A 113 2.57 21.17 -13.44
C ILE A 113 1.55 22.16 -12.86
N ALA A 114 2.01 23.15 -12.10
CA ALA A 114 1.14 24.07 -11.38
C ALA A 114 1.83 25.41 -11.12
N PRO A 115 1.10 26.46 -10.67
CA PRO A 115 1.72 27.64 -10.10
C PRO A 115 2.74 27.25 -9.02
N LEU A 116 3.92 27.91 -9.02
CA LEU A 116 5.04 27.51 -8.15
C LEU A 116 4.68 27.28 -6.67
N PRO A 117 3.88 28.14 -6.00
CA PRO A 117 3.49 27.88 -4.61
C PRO A 117 2.71 26.57 -4.42
N GLU A 118 1.78 26.29 -5.34
CA GLU A 118 0.95 25.08 -5.28
C GLU A 118 1.80 23.83 -5.52
N ALA A 119 2.65 23.86 -6.57
CA ALA A 119 3.56 22.75 -6.89
C ALA A 119 4.57 22.48 -5.76
N GLN A 120 4.95 23.50 -4.99
CA GLN A 120 5.95 23.36 -3.92
C GLN A 120 5.34 22.81 -2.63
N VAL A 121 4.20 23.32 -2.17
CA VAL A 121 3.64 22.97 -0.86
C VAL A 121 3.28 21.49 -0.73
N VAL A 122 2.99 20.84 -1.83
CA VAL A 122 2.55 19.45 -1.90
C VAL A 122 3.69 18.43 -1.77
N GLU A 123 4.95 18.85 -1.85
CA GLU A 123 6.14 17.99 -1.87
C GLU A 123 6.15 16.96 -0.73
N THR A 124 6.08 17.44 0.52
CA THR A 124 6.24 16.58 1.68
C THR A 124 5.20 15.46 1.71
N ARG A 125 3.94 15.79 1.49
CA ARG A 125 2.86 14.80 1.55
C ARG A 125 2.86 13.87 0.35
N LEU A 126 3.15 14.36 -0.84
CA LEU A 126 3.30 13.50 -2.03
C LEU A 126 4.43 12.49 -1.85
N ILE A 127 5.59 12.93 -1.37
CA ILE A 127 6.70 12.02 -1.07
C ILE A 127 6.28 10.98 -0.03
N ASN A 128 5.64 11.40 1.06
CA ASN A 128 5.21 10.50 2.13
C ASN A 128 4.26 9.40 1.61
N LEU A 129 3.24 9.77 0.84
CA LEU A 129 2.26 8.83 0.29
C LEU A 129 2.89 7.85 -0.71
N LEU A 130 3.65 8.36 -1.67
CA LEU A 130 4.23 7.57 -2.75
C LEU A 130 5.40 6.70 -2.26
N ASN A 131 6.26 7.22 -1.38
CA ASN A 131 7.37 6.46 -0.79
C ASN A 131 6.87 5.21 -0.06
N PHE A 132 5.93 5.38 0.86
CA PHE A 132 5.45 4.27 1.68
C PHE A 132 4.75 3.19 0.85
N GLN A 133 3.77 3.58 0.03
CA GLN A 133 3.00 2.60 -0.73
C GLN A 133 3.84 1.90 -1.80
N THR A 134 4.71 2.63 -2.50
CA THR A 134 5.66 2.06 -3.46
C THR A 134 6.63 1.08 -2.78
N THR A 135 7.11 1.41 -1.58
CA THR A 135 7.98 0.54 -0.78
C THR A 135 7.30 -0.80 -0.48
N VAL A 136 6.05 -0.75 0.02
CA VAL A 136 5.26 -1.94 0.39
C VAL A 136 4.83 -2.74 -0.84
N ALA A 137 4.33 -2.08 -1.90
CA ALA A 137 3.95 -2.75 -3.15
C ALA A 137 5.16 -3.48 -3.78
N SER A 138 6.31 -2.84 -3.80
CA SER A 138 7.56 -3.44 -4.32
C SER A 138 8.02 -4.64 -3.46
N LYS A 139 7.76 -4.63 -2.17
CA LYS A 139 7.99 -5.79 -1.28
C LYS A 139 7.01 -6.92 -1.59
N ALA A 140 5.73 -6.59 -1.70
CA ALA A 140 4.65 -7.56 -1.97
C ALA A 140 4.84 -8.27 -3.32
N ALA A 141 5.21 -7.54 -4.37
CA ALA A 141 5.46 -8.10 -5.69
C ALA A 141 6.47 -9.25 -5.67
N ARG A 142 7.47 -9.22 -4.79
CA ARG A 142 8.44 -10.31 -4.65
C ARG A 142 7.81 -11.60 -4.12
N SER A 143 6.85 -11.48 -3.20
CA SER A 143 6.10 -12.63 -2.71
C SER A 143 5.24 -13.23 -3.82
N VAL A 144 4.58 -12.39 -4.61
CA VAL A 144 3.77 -12.81 -5.75
C VAL A 144 4.61 -13.56 -6.80
N LEU A 145 5.81 -13.06 -7.11
CA LEU A 145 6.73 -13.71 -8.04
C LEU A 145 7.22 -15.09 -7.57
N VAL A 146 7.39 -15.27 -6.26
CA VAL A 146 7.86 -16.56 -5.70
C VAL A 146 6.74 -17.61 -5.66
N VAL A 147 5.49 -17.19 -5.47
CA VAL A 147 4.33 -18.11 -5.35
C VAL A 147 3.13 -17.64 -6.19
N PRO A 148 3.26 -17.60 -7.53
CA PRO A 148 2.33 -16.88 -8.41
C PRO A 148 0.90 -17.44 -8.42
N SER A 149 0.68 -18.67 -7.96
CA SER A 149 -0.64 -19.33 -7.99
C SER A 149 -1.25 -19.50 -6.60
N LYS A 150 -0.62 -18.95 -5.55
CA LYS A 150 -1.05 -19.18 -4.17
C LYS A 150 -1.86 -18.00 -3.64
N LEU A 151 -2.75 -18.31 -2.70
CA LEU A 151 -3.44 -17.28 -1.93
C LEU A 151 -2.42 -16.50 -1.11
N LEU A 152 -2.32 -15.20 -1.33
CA LEU A 152 -1.49 -14.29 -0.55
C LEU A 152 -2.39 -13.28 0.16
N VAL A 153 -2.31 -13.24 1.48
CA VAL A 153 -3.13 -12.34 2.30
C VAL A 153 -2.25 -11.50 3.20
N ASP A 154 -2.51 -10.20 3.22
CA ASP A 154 -1.90 -9.28 4.17
C ASP A 154 -2.51 -9.45 5.57
N PHE A 155 -1.65 -9.74 6.57
CA PHE A 155 -1.96 -9.83 7.99
C PHE A 155 -1.13 -8.84 8.84
N GLY A 156 -0.70 -7.72 8.26
CA GLY A 156 0.31 -6.85 8.84
C GLY A 156 -0.21 -5.69 9.70
N LEU A 157 -1.50 -5.31 9.64
CA LEU A 157 -2.05 -4.13 10.31
C LEU A 157 -1.52 -3.91 11.74
N ARG A 158 -1.54 -4.93 12.60
CA ARG A 158 -1.09 -4.83 13.99
C ARG A 158 0.42 -4.61 14.18
N ARG A 159 1.20 -4.61 13.10
CA ARG A 159 2.65 -4.41 13.05
C ARG A 159 3.07 -3.21 12.23
N ALA A 160 2.13 -2.61 11.51
CA ALA A 160 2.36 -1.37 10.76
C ALA A 160 2.64 -0.19 11.70
N GLN A 161 3.32 0.83 11.19
CA GLN A 161 3.65 2.06 11.94
C GLN A 161 2.48 3.04 11.99
N GLY A 162 1.36 2.60 12.56
CA GLY A 162 0.15 3.40 12.71
C GLY A 162 -0.98 2.98 11.79
N ALA A 163 -2.16 3.51 12.05
CA ALA A 163 -3.40 3.11 11.38
C ALA A 163 -3.39 3.44 9.87
N GLU A 164 -2.92 4.61 9.50
CA GLU A 164 -2.80 5.00 8.10
C GLU A 164 -1.84 4.08 7.35
N ALA A 165 -0.67 3.80 7.94
CA ALA A 165 0.30 2.88 7.37
C ALA A 165 -0.30 1.48 7.12
N GLY A 166 -1.06 0.95 8.08
CA GLY A 166 -1.73 -0.34 7.91
C GLY A 166 -2.79 -0.36 6.81
N LEU A 167 -3.57 0.73 6.67
CA LEU A 167 -4.54 0.87 5.58
C LEU A 167 -3.86 0.96 4.21
N MET A 168 -2.82 1.78 4.12
CA MET A 168 -2.07 1.96 2.87
C MET A 168 -1.27 0.71 2.49
N ALA A 169 -0.77 -0.05 3.49
CA ALA A 169 -0.11 -1.32 3.25
C ALA A 169 -1.07 -2.36 2.64
N ALA A 170 -2.27 -2.49 3.20
CA ALA A 170 -3.30 -3.38 2.66
C ALA A 170 -3.62 -3.06 1.19
N ARG A 171 -3.73 -1.78 0.83
CA ARG A 171 -3.95 -1.36 -0.54
C ARG A 171 -2.75 -1.62 -1.45
N ALA A 172 -1.56 -1.26 -1.00
CA ALA A 172 -0.33 -1.42 -1.78
C ALA A 172 -0.01 -2.90 -2.05
N THR A 173 -0.26 -3.79 -1.12
CA THR A 173 -0.11 -5.24 -1.31
C THR A 173 -1.12 -5.79 -2.32
N TYR A 174 -2.36 -5.30 -2.29
CA TYR A 174 -3.40 -5.68 -3.25
C TYR A 174 -3.05 -5.21 -4.67
N ILE A 175 -2.57 -3.99 -4.86
CA ILE A 175 -2.05 -3.49 -6.14
C ILE A 175 -0.94 -4.40 -6.68
N ALA A 176 -0.08 -4.91 -5.81
CA ALA A 176 1.02 -5.79 -6.18
C ALA A 176 0.59 -7.24 -6.47
N GLY A 177 -0.69 -7.60 -6.30
CA GLY A 177 -1.24 -8.91 -6.63
C GLY A 177 -1.50 -9.83 -5.45
N PHE A 178 -1.57 -9.32 -4.22
CA PHE A 178 -2.12 -10.07 -3.08
C PHE A 178 -3.62 -10.30 -3.28
N SER A 179 -4.11 -11.42 -2.78
CA SER A 179 -5.53 -11.80 -2.92
C SER A 179 -6.46 -10.97 -2.03
N GLY A 180 -5.92 -10.36 -0.97
CA GLY A 180 -6.68 -9.54 -0.05
C GLY A 180 -5.92 -9.27 1.26
N THR A 181 -6.66 -8.77 2.25
CA THR A 181 -6.14 -8.33 3.55
C THR A 181 -6.99 -8.83 4.70
N SER A 182 -6.43 -8.83 5.91
CA SER A 182 -7.19 -9.01 7.16
C SER A 182 -7.76 -7.68 7.70
N THR A 183 -7.43 -6.55 7.08
CA THR A 183 -7.81 -5.21 7.55
C THR A 183 -9.22 -4.88 7.09
N VAL A 184 -10.21 -5.00 7.98
CA VAL A 184 -11.65 -4.85 7.67
C VAL A 184 -11.96 -3.47 7.06
N LEU A 185 -11.38 -2.40 7.61
CA LEU A 185 -11.58 -1.04 7.08
C LEU A 185 -11.00 -0.87 5.67
N ALA A 186 -9.91 -1.57 5.33
CA ALA A 186 -9.38 -1.56 3.97
C ALA A 186 -10.33 -2.25 2.99
N GLY A 187 -10.97 -3.35 3.43
CA GLY A 187 -12.02 -4.00 2.66
C GLY A 187 -13.19 -3.07 2.34
N GLN A 188 -13.66 -2.33 3.35
CA GLN A 188 -14.75 -1.38 3.19
C GLN A 188 -14.36 -0.19 2.28
N ARG A 189 -13.16 0.37 2.50
CA ARG A 189 -12.75 1.62 1.84
C ARG A 189 -12.26 1.43 0.41
N PHE A 190 -11.58 0.31 0.14
CA PHE A 190 -10.92 0.03 -1.13
C PHE A 190 -11.51 -1.17 -1.87
N GLU A 191 -12.60 -1.73 -1.37
CA GLU A 191 -13.27 -2.91 -1.95
C GLU A 191 -12.34 -4.13 -2.09
N ILE A 192 -11.34 -4.24 -1.20
CA ILE A 192 -10.38 -5.36 -1.16
C ILE A 192 -11.02 -6.56 -0.48
N PRO A 193 -10.91 -7.79 -1.02
CA PRO A 193 -11.37 -9.00 -0.35
C PRO A 193 -10.76 -9.14 1.04
N ILE A 194 -11.59 -9.43 2.04
CA ILE A 194 -11.13 -9.60 3.42
C ILE A 194 -11.05 -11.07 3.80
N TYR A 195 -9.99 -11.42 4.51
CA TYR A 195 -9.71 -12.76 5.00
C TYR A 195 -9.46 -12.73 6.49
N GLY A 196 -9.98 -13.73 7.18
CA GLY A 196 -9.78 -13.86 8.61
C GLY A 196 -10.18 -15.25 9.12
N THR A 197 -9.64 -15.60 10.26
CA THR A 197 -9.96 -16.86 10.93
C THR A 197 -10.13 -16.58 12.43
N MET A 198 -9.67 -17.47 13.29
CA MET A 198 -9.63 -17.32 14.74
C MET A 198 -8.22 -16.95 15.24
N ALA A 199 -8.13 -16.53 16.49
CA ALA A 199 -6.87 -16.41 17.22
C ALA A 199 -6.70 -17.60 18.19
N HIS A 200 -5.47 -17.82 18.68
CA HIS A 200 -5.18 -18.83 19.71
C HIS A 200 -6.04 -18.66 20.96
N SER A 201 -6.34 -17.42 21.37
CA SER A 201 -7.21 -17.11 22.51
C SER A 201 -8.62 -17.70 22.38
N PHE A 202 -9.15 -17.81 21.15
CA PHE A 202 -10.43 -18.50 20.94
C PHE A 202 -10.34 -19.97 21.32
N VAL A 203 -9.28 -20.65 20.89
CA VAL A 203 -9.05 -22.06 21.24
C VAL A 203 -8.85 -22.23 22.75
N GLN A 204 -8.01 -21.36 23.34
CA GLN A 204 -7.68 -21.40 24.78
C GLN A 204 -8.88 -21.11 25.71
N ALA A 205 -9.88 -20.37 25.20
CA ALA A 205 -11.10 -20.05 25.96
C ALA A 205 -12.09 -21.23 26.05
N HIS A 206 -11.78 -22.39 25.45
CA HIS A 206 -12.58 -23.59 25.47
C HIS A 206 -11.90 -24.69 26.29
N ASP A 207 -12.71 -25.63 26.86
CA ASP A 207 -12.20 -26.72 27.66
C ASP A 207 -11.26 -27.66 26.88
N ASP A 208 -11.54 -27.83 25.59
CA ASP A 208 -10.69 -28.59 24.70
C ASP A 208 -10.68 -28.00 23.27
N GLU A 209 -9.62 -28.28 22.51
CA GLU A 209 -9.39 -27.76 21.18
C GLU A 209 -10.41 -28.25 20.15
N MET A 210 -10.90 -29.48 20.27
CA MET A 210 -11.90 -30.04 19.35
C MET A 210 -13.27 -29.37 19.53
N ALA A 211 -13.65 -29.06 20.78
CA ALA A 211 -14.85 -28.29 21.09
C ALA A 211 -14.74 -26.85 20.52
N ALA A 212 -13.55 -26.22 20.60
CA ALA A 212 -13.32 -24.93 20.00
C ALA A 212 -13.50 -24.96 18.47
N PHE A 213 -12.95 -25.95 17.80
CA PHE A 213 -13.09 -26.12 16.35
C PHE A 213 -14.54 -26.34 15.93
N ALA A 214 -15.28 -27.19 16.64
CA ALA A 214 -16.69 -27.45 16.36
C ALA A 214 -17.54 -26.19 16.53
N ARG A 215 -17.37 -25.45 17.63
CA ARG A 215 -18.10 -24.18 17.88
C ARG A 215 -17.76 -23.08 16.88
N PHE A 216 -16.49 -23.00 16.43
CA PHE A 216 -16.12 -22.06 15.39
C PHE A 216 -16.80 -22.39 14.06
N ALA A 217 -16.80 -23.67 13.68
CA ALA A 217 -17.44 -24.14 12.46
C ALA A 217 -18.96 -23.89 12.47
N ASP A 218 -19.60 -24.11 13.63
CA ASP A 218 -21.04 -23.84 13.83
C ASP A 218 -21.39 -22.36 13.63
N ALA A 219 -20.55 -21.48 14.18
CA ALA A 219 -20.73 -20.02 14.08
C ALA A 219 -20.36 -19.44 12.70
N ASN A 220 -19.48 -20.14 11.95
CA ASN A 220 -18.92 -19.65 10.68
C ASN A 220 -18.96 -20.73 9.58
N PRO A 221 -20.13 -21.29 9.24
CA PRO A 221 -20.22 -22.46 8.34
C PRO A 221 -19.71 -22.17 6.93
N GLY A 222 -19.69 -20.89 6.51
CA GLY A 222 -19.17 -20.44 5.20
C GLY A 222 -17.68 -20.13 5.17
N ASN A 223 -16.98 -20.16 6.33
CA ASN A 223 -15.56 -19.82 6.43
C ASN A 223 -14.85 -20.62 7.53
N VAL A 224 -14.82 -21.94 7.37
CA VAL A 224 -14.20 -22.83 8.34
C VAL A 224 -12.72 -23.01 8.05
N VAL A 225 -11.92 -22.08 8.57
CA VAL A 225 -10.46 -22.12 8.56
C VAL A 225 -9.98 -22.24 10.00
N LEU A 226 -9.41 -23.40 10.37
CA LEU A 226 -9.09 -23.78 11.75
C LEU A 226 -7.60 -23.58 12.06
N LEU A 227 -7.30 -22.89 13.18
CA LEU A 227 -5.95 -22.66 13.68
C LEU A 227 -5.51 -23.84 14.55
N ILE A 228 -4.55 -24.63 14.07
CA ILE A 228 -4.25 -25.96 14.62
C ILE A 228 -2.98 -26.06 15.48
N ASP A 229 -2.25 -24.96 15.62
CA ASP A 229 -0.96 -24.92 16.31
C ASP A 229 -1.02 -24.23 17.69
N THR A 230 -2.19 -24.22 18.33
CA THR A 230 -2.33 -23.66 19.68
C THR A 230 -1.54 -24.47 20.72
N TYR A 231 -1.51 -25.79 20.60
CA TYR A 231 -0.78 -26.68 21.50
C TYR A 231 0.20 -27.58 20.75
N ASN A 232 -0.28 -28.42 19.85
CA ASN A 232 0.54 -29.29 19.01
C ASN A 232 -0.08 -29.38 17.62
N THR A 233 0.66 -28.98 16.62
CA THR A 233 0.20 -28.81 15.24
C THR A 233 -0.34 -30.11 14.63
N GLU A 234 0.40 -31.21 14.76
CA GLU A 234 0.01 -32.50 14.21
C GLU A 234 -1.23 -33.07 14.94
N ALA A 235 -1.25 -32.99 16.25
CA ALA A 235 -2.43 -33.43 17.05
C ALA A 235 -3.67 -32.56 16.74
N GLY A 236 -3.48 -31.24 16.49
CA GLY A 236 -4.54 -30.35 16.02
C GLY A 236 -5.09 -30.78 14.66
N ALA A 237 -4.21 -31.12 13.72
CA ALA A 237 -4.60 -31.64 12.41
C ALA A 237 -5.39 -32.96 12.50
N GLU A 238 -4.98 -33.89 13.38
CA GLU A 238 -5.69 -35.11 13.61
C GLU A 238 -7.11 -34.90 14.21
N LYS A 239 -7.24 -33.89 15.10
CA LYS A 239 -8.56 -33.49 15.62
C LYS A 239 -9.46 -32.96 14.53
N VAL A 240 -8.92 -32.12 13.60
CA VAL A 240 -9.69 -31.66 12.47
C VAL A 240 -10.08 -32.80 11.53
N ALA A 241 -9.20 -33.77 11.27
CA ALA A 241 -9.50 -34.93 10.44
C ALA A 241 -10.64 -35.77 11.03
N ARG A 242 -10.68 -35.92 12.37
CA ARG A 242 -11.80 -36.62 13.09
C ARG A 242 -13.10 -35.82 13.09
N LEU A 243 -13.03 -34.50 13.15
CA LEU A 243 -14.20 -33.61 13.19
C LEU A 243 -14.82 -33.40 11.80
N ALA A 244 -14.02 -33.37 10.75
CA ALA A 244 -14.46 -33.00 9.41
C ALA A 244 -15.61 -33.88 8.85
N PRO A 245 -15.64 -35.22 9.04
CA PRO A 245 -16.79 -36.03 8.62
C PRO A 245 -18.10 -35.62 9.32
N GLN A 246 -18.06 -35.35 10.62
CA GLN A 246 -19.24 -34.94 11.41
C GLN A 246 -19.77 -33.57 10.96
N LEU A 247 -18.87 -32.63 10.62
CA LEU A 247 -19.24 -31.33 10.05
C LEU A 247 -19.88 -31.51 8.67
N ARG A 248 -19.31 -32.39 7.85
CA ARG A 248 -19.82 -32.67 6.49
C ARG A 248 -21.23 -33.23 6.49
N GLU A 249 -21.58 -34.11 7.45
CA GLU A 249 -22.95 -34.61 7.65
C GLU A 249 -23.95 -33.48 7.93
N ARG A 250 -23.47 -32.36 8.46
CA ARG A 250 -24.26 -31.16 8.76
C ARG A 250 -24.17 -30.10 7.64
N GLY A 251 -23.59 -30.46 6.51
CA GLY A 251 -23.39 -29.53 5.36
C GLY A 251 -22.28 -28.50 5.55
N ILE A 252 -21.41 -28.67 6.56
CA ILE A 252 -20.32 -27.73 6.86
C ILE A 252 -18.99 -28.30 6.35
N GLY A 253 -18.34 -27.60 5.45
CA GLY A 253 -17.03 -28.00 4.91
C GLY A 253 -15.87 -27.32 5.60
N VAL A 254 -14.84 -28.06 6.04
CA VAL A 254 -13.57 -27.48 6.45
C VAL A 254 -12.82 -27.02 5.21
N GLN A 255 -12.63 -25.71 5.07
CA GLN A 255 -12.01 -25.12 3.89
C GLN A 255 -10.48 -25.19 3.96
N ALA A 256 -9.90 -24.91 5.13
CA ALA A 256 -8.46 -24.93 5.32
C ALA A 256 -8.09 -25.11 6.79
N VAL A 257 -6.82 -25.40 7.04
CA VAL A 257 -6.19 -25.25 8.35
C VAL A 257 -5.09 -24.20 8.28
N ARG A 258 -4.85 -23.51 9.39
CA ARG A 258 -3.81 -22.49 9.52
C ARG A 258 -2.76 -22.92 10.52
N ILE A 259 -1.50 -22.65 10.17
CA ILE A 259 -0.31 -22.83 11.01
C ILE A 259 0.37 -21.48 11.12
N ASP A 260 0.69 -21.02 12.32
CA ASP A 260 1.20 -19.67 12.62
C ASP A 260 2.60 -19.71 13.29
N SER A 261 3.08 -20.87 13.70
CA SER A 261 4.31 -21.01 14.48
C SER A 261 5.16 -22.23 14.09
N GLY A 262 6.39 -22.26 14.58
CA GLY A 262 7.36 -23.33 14.36
C GLY A 262 7.98 -23.36 12.96
N ASP A 263 8.52 -24.51 12.56
CA ASP A 263 8.97 -24.75 11.17
C ASP A 263 7.75 -25.02 10.29
N LEU A 264 7.21 -23.93 9.74
CA LEU A 264 6.00 -23.95 8.90
C LEU A 264 6.11 -24.93 7.73
N GLY A 265 7.29 -25.05 7.11
CA GLY A 265 7.50 -25.97 5.99
C GLY A 265 7.44 -27.44 6.42
N SER A 266 8.03 -27.79 7.56
CA SER A 266 7.97 -29.14 8.13
C SER A 266 6.56 -29.49 8.57
N HIS A 267 5.91 -28.61 9.34
CA HIS A 267 4.53 -28.83 9.80
C HIS A 267 3.55 -28.94 8.63
N ALA A 268 3.65 -28.09 7.61
CA ALA A 268 2.76 -28.16 6.45
C ALA A 268 2.85 -29.52 5.72
N ARG A 269 4.06 -30.09 5.58
CA ARG A 269 4.24 -31.42 4.99
C ARG A 269 3.56 -32.54 5.80
N LYS A 270 3.76 -32.52 7.12
CA LYS A 270 3.16 -33.52 8.03
C LYS A 270 1.63 -33.39 8.06
N VAL A 271 1.12 -32.17 8.17
CA VAL A 271 -0.32 -31.89 8.18
C VAL A 271 -0.96 -32.34 6.87
N ARG A 272 -0.29 -32.15 5.72
CA ARG A 272 -0.76 -32.66 4.43
C ARG A 272 -0.89 -34.18 4.42
N GLN A 273 0.09 -34.90 4.96
CA GLN A 273 0.02 -36.37 5.09
C GLN A 273 -1.16 -36.82 5.97
N ILE A 274 -1.36 -36.17 7.12
CA ILE A 274 -2.51 -36.47 8.02
C ILE A 274 -3.83 -36.24 7.26
N ARG A 275 -3.96 -35.15 6.54
CA ARG A 275 -5.13 -34.81 5.75
C ARG A 275 -5.42 -35.85 4.66
N ASP A 276 -4.41 -36.23 3.90
CA ASP A 276 -4.55 -37.18 2.79
C ASP A 276 -4.96 -38.56 3.32
N ASN A 277 -4.39 -39.02 4.44
CA ASN A 277 -4.78 -40.25 5.12
C ASN A 277 -6.20 -40.18 5.73
N GLY A 278 -6.65 -38.96 6.10
CA GLY A 278 -8.01 -38.72 6.61
C GLY A 278 -9.08 -38.51 5.54
N GLY A 279 -8.75 -38.68 4.25
CA GLY A 279 -9.69 -38.49 3.14
C GLY A 279 -10.10 -37.02 2.87
N LEU A 280 -9.24 -36.06 3.24
CA LEU A 280 -9.44 -34.63 3.05
C LEU A 280 -8.57 -34.06 1.92
N SER A 281 -8.31 -34.87 0.88
CA SER A 281 -7.41 -34.53 -0.24
C SER A 281 -7.79 -33.26 -0.99
N ASP A 282 -9.07 -32.92 -1.03
CA ASP A 282 -9.58 -31.77 -1.79
C ASP A 282 -9.51 -30.42 -1.01
N ALA A 283 -9.12 -30.45 0.25
CA ALA A 283 -9.00 -29.21 1.05
C ALA A 283 -7.72 -28.46 0.70
N PRO A 284 -7.77 -27.25 0.12
CA PRO A 284 -6.58 -26.49 -0.24
C PRO A 284 -5.81 -26.02 1.00
N ILE A 285 -4.51 -26.37 1.08
CA ILE A 285 -3.56 -25.80 2.08
C ILE A 285 -2.51 -24.98 1.32
N ASP A 286 -2.93 -24.01 0.54
CA ASP A 286 -2.04 -23.32 -0.40
C ASP A 286 -2.16 -21.80 -0.32
N GLY A 287 -2.21 -21.27 0.91
CA GLY A 287 -2.23 -19.85 1.16
C GLY A 287 -1.16 -19.40 2.16
N PHE A 288 -0.73 -18.17 2.05
CA PHE A 288 0.25 -17.54 2.93
C PHE A 288 -0.33 -16.24 3.50
N GLY A 289 -0.39 -16.15 4.83
CA GLY A 289 -0.59 -14.91 5.55
C GLY A 289 0.76 -14.23 5.81
N VAL A 290 0.96 -13.04 5.29
CA VAL A 290 2.22 -12.30 5.42
C VAL A 290 1.94 -11.03 6.22
N GLY A 291 2.76 -10.74 7.22
CA GLY A 291 2.51 -9.62 8.14
C GLY A 291 3.72 -8.70 8.31
N THR A 292 4.37 -8.77 9.47
CA THR A 292 5.36 -7.80 9.94
C THR A 292 6.38 -7.35 8.89
N ARG A 293 7.06 -8.29 8.23
CA ARG A 293 8.11 -7.95 7.25
C ARG A 293 7.56 -7.37 5.96
N LEU A 294 6.29 -7.57 5.67
CA LEU A 294 5.60 -7.00 4.52
C LEU A 294 5.28 -5.52 4.76
N ASP A 295 4.46 -5.22 5.76
CA ASP A 295 3.96 -3.88 6.05
C ASP A 295 5.04 -2.90 6.48
N THR A 296 6.10 -3.40 7.14
CA THR A 296 7.25 -2.58 7.52
C THR A 296 8.33 -2.50 6.45
N SER A 297 8.24 -3.35 5.40
CA SER A 297 9.32 -3.52 4.41
C SER A 297 10.71 -3.55 5.04
N SER A 298 10.88 -4.37 6.08
CA SER A 298 12.02 -4.31 7.02
C SER A 298 13.41 -4.48 6.38
N ASP A 299 13.48 -5.01 5.17
CA ASP A 299 14.72 -5.14 4.37
C ASP A 299 15.02 -3.90 3.50
N ALA A 300 14.03 -3.04 3.28
CA ALA A 300 14.14 -1.77 2.58
C ALA A 300 13.02 -0.84 3.05
N PRO A 301 13.16 -0.21 4.24
CA PRO A 301 12.06 0.48 4.92
C PRO A 301 11.73 1.86 4.33
N TYR A 302 12.53 2.36 3.40
CA TYR A 302 12.33 3.62 2.69
C TYR A 302 12.95 3.58 1.31
N LEU A 303 12.56 4.52 0.45
CA LEU A 303 13.17 4.78 -0.85
C LEU A 303 13.89 6.13 -0.82
N ASP A 304 14.99 6.26 -1.57
CA ASP A 304 15.68 7.55 -1.78
C ASP A 304 14.89 8.41 -2.76
N CYS A 305 13.71 8.83 -2.33
CA CYS A 305 12.79 9.63 -3.13
C CYS A 305 13.28 11.07 -3.31
N ALA A 306 12.91 11.67 -4.42
CA ALA A 306 13.14 13.06 -4.70
C ALA A 306 11.94 13.68 -5.43
N TYR A 307 11.62 14.92 -5.06
CA TYR A 307 10.70 15.78 -5.76
C TYR A 307 11.48 17.03 -6.16
N LYS A 308 11.65 17.27 -7.46
CA LYS A 308 12.58 18.29 -7.93
C LYS A 308 11.96 19.21 -8.97
N LEU A 309 12.20 20.50 -8.79
CA LEU A 309 11.92 21.52 -9.79
C LEU A 309 12.73 21.25 -11.06
N GLN A 310 12.04 21.11 -12.17
CA GLN A 310 12.60 20.88 -13.51
C GLN A 310 12.45 22.12 -14.39
N GLU A 311 11.36 22.88 -14.21
CA GLU A 311 11.08 24.07 -14.99
C GLU A 311 10.34 25.12 -14.15
N TYR A 312 10.64 26.41 -14.39
CA TYR A 312 9.91 27.55 -13.82
C TYR A 312 9.81 28.67 -14.84
N GLY A 313 8.60 29.12 -15.13
CA GLY A 313 8.33 30.20 -16.10
C GLY A 313 8.92 29.90 -17.47
N GLY A 314 8.81 28.69 -17.98
CA GLY A 314 9.37 28.26 -19.27
C GLY A 314 10.90 28.07 -19.29
N ARG A 315 11.57 28.21 -18.13
CA ARG A 315 13.02 28.04 -18.02
C ARG A 315 13.39 26.76 -17.31
N ALA A 316 14.25 25.94 -17.91
CA ALA A 316 14.76 24.72 -17.26
C ALA A 316 15.56 25.06 -15.99
N CYS A 317 15.20 24.40 -14.90
CA CYS A 317 15.80 24.54 -13.58
C CYS A 317 16.48 23.23 -13.18
N ARG A 318 17.78 23.28 -12.86
CA ARG A 318 18.54 22.08 -12.47
C ARG A 318 19.44 22.36 -11.30
N LYS A 319 19.37 21.54 -10.29
CA LYS A 319 20.37 21.54 -9.23
C LYS A 319 21.67 20.93 -9.76
N ARG A 320 22.73 21.71 -9.77
CA ARG A 320 24.10 21.26 -10.11
C ARG A 320 24.89 21.17 -8.81
N SER A 321 25.06 19.99 -8.26
CA SER A 321 25.92 19.76 -7.09
C SER A 321 26.78 18.51 -7.33
N GLU A 322 27.96 18.51 -6.74
CA GLU A 322 28.93 17.43 -6.84
C GLU A 322 28.28 16.07 -6.50
N GLY A 323 28.56 15.04 -7.31
CA GLY A 323 28.04 13.67 -7.09
C GLY A 323 26.57 13.45 -7.41
N LYS A 324 25.84 14.41 -8.01
CA LYS A 324 24.44 14.21 -8.41
C LYS A 324 24.29 14.26 -9.91
N THR A 325 23.89 13.12 -10.50
CA THR A 325 23.52 13.04 -11.91
C THR A 325 22.32 13.96 -12.17
N THR A 326 22.44 14.76 -13.21
CA THR A 326 21.34 15.60 -13.70
C THR A 326 20.52 14.79 -14.69
N TRP A 327 19.23 14.59 -14.41
CA TRP A 327 18.30 14.05 -15.39
C TRP A 327 18.21 14.98 -16.62
N PRO A 328 18.09 14.45 -17.85
CA PRO A 328 17.85 15.26 -19.03
C PRO A 328 16.52 16.02 -18.88
N GLY A 329 16.52 17.32 -19.15
CA GLY A 329 15.46 18.27 -18.89
C GLY A 329 14.11 17.99 -19.55
N PRO A 330 13.15 18.95 -19.37
CA PRO A 330 11.79 18.86 -19.90
C PRO A 330 11.83 18.58 -21.40
N GLY A 331 11.20 17.49 -21.81
CA GLY A 331 11.23 16.98 -23.18
C GLY A 331 11.51 15.48 -23.28
N SER A 332 12.01 14.82 -22.23
CA SER A 332 11.94 13.37 -22.15
C SER A 332 10.47 13.01 -21.95
N ARG A 333 9.79 12.70 -23.05
CA ARG A 333 8.42 12.21 -23.02
C ARG A 333 8.32 11.09 -22.01
N PHE A 334 7.26 11.09 -21.19
CA PHE A 334 6.77 9.92 -20.46
C PHE A 334 6.55 8.79 -21.48
N THR A 335 7.60 8.16 -21.93
CA THR A 335 7.55 6.97 -22.77
C THR A 335 7.78 5.80 -21.85
N ALA A 336 6.70 5.10 -21.51
CA ALA A 336 6.78 3.78 -20.89
C ALA A 336 7.67 2.88 -21.76
N ARG A 337 8.97 2.85 -21.45
CA ARG A 337 9.94 1.95 -22.10
C ARG A 337 9.96 0.58 -21.40
N SER A 338 8.83 -0.02 -21.12
CA SER A 338 8.83 -1.42 -20.68
C SER A 338 7.64 -2.21 -21.21
N THR A 339 7.52 -2.29 -22.53
CA THR A 339 6.49 -3.09 -23.20
C THR A 339 6.65 -4.61 -22.99
N ALA A 340 7.79 -5.11 -22.59
CA ALA A 340 8.02 -6.55 -22.45
C ALA A 340 7.71 -7.12 -21.05
N LEU A 341 8.01 -6.39 -19.95
CA LEU A 341 7.72 -6.87 -18.59
C LEU A 341 6.26 -6.58 -18.19
N VAL A 342 5.70 -5.44 -18.67
CA VAL A 342 4.28 -5.08 -18.50
C VAL A 342 3.35 -6.12 -19.15
N ALA A 343 3.75 -6.72 -20.28
CA ALA A 343 2.97 -7.77 -20.92
C ALA A 343 2.85 -9.04 -20.04
N TRP A 344 3.87 -9.37 -19.26
CA TRP A 344 3.86 -10.57 -18.41
C TRP A 344 3.03 -10.36 -17.12
N LEU A 345 3.11 -9.20 -16.51
CA LEU A 345 2.28 -8.82 -15.34
C LEU A 345 0.82 -8.53 -15.75
N ALA A 346 0.59 -7.95 -16.93
CA ALA A 346 -0.75 -7.71 -17.47
C ALA A 346 -1.51 -9.00 -17.83
N ILE A 347 -0.80 -10.10 -18.13
CA ILE A 347 -1.41 -11.41 -18.38
C ILE A 347 -1.96 -12.02 -17.08
N CYS A 348 -1.31 -11.83 -15.93
CA CYS A 348 -1.85 -12.21 -14.63
C CYS A 348 -3.05 -11.35 -14.20
N TRP A 349 -3.11 -10.09 -14.64
CA TRP A 349 -4.16 -9.13 -14.26
C TRP A 349 -5.47 -9.31 -15.03
N ARG A 350 -5.41 -9.80 -16.27
CA ARG A 350 -6.60 -10.02 -17.12
C ARG A 350 -7.53 -11.15 -16.66
N CYS A 351 -7.10 -11.98 -15.73
CA CYS A 351 -7.94 -13.07 -15.22
C CYS A 351 -8.87 -12.69 -14.07
N THR A 352 -8.75 -11.47 -13.48
CA THR A 352 -9.49 -11.10 -12.26
C THR A 352 -10.28 -9.81 -12.29
N THR A 353 -10.25 -9.01 -13.38
CA THR A 353 -11.02 -7.75 -13.40
C THR A 353 -11.85 -7.59 -14.66
N THR A 354 -13.11 -8.02 -14.59
CA THR A 354 -14.23 -7.47 -15.37
C THR A 354 -14.80 -6.25 -14.65
N ASP A 355 -14.06 -5.17 -14.47
CA ASP A 355 -14.65 -3.95 -13.95
C ASP A 355 -14.25 -2.71 -14.77
N ARG A 356 -15.32 -1.96 -15.19
CA ARG A 356 -15.30 -0.84 -16.14
C ARG A 356 -14.83 0.48 -15.54
N ARG A 357 -14.21 0.51 -14.33
CA ARG A 357 -13.78 1.76 -13.67
C ARG A 357 -12.29 2.13 -13.88
N ALA A 358 -11.48 1.23 -14.43
CA ALA A 358 -10.05 1.49 -14.67
C ALA A 358 -9.75 2.46 -15.85
N SER A 359 -10.77 2.95 -16.56
CA SER A 359 -10.61 3.77 -17.77
C SER A 359 -10.86 5.28 -17.57
N ARG A 360 -10.85 5.78 -16.33
CA ARG A 360 -11.07 7.22 -16.05
C ARG A 360 -9.88 7.95 -15.42
N CYS A 361 -8.67 7.48 -15.59
CA CYS A 361 -7.46 8.20 -15.18
C CYS A 361 -6.81 9.01 -16.34
N CYS A 362 -7.60 9.49 -17.28
CA CYS A 362 -7.25 10.61 -18.14
C CYS A 362 -8.20 11.75 -17.82
N ILE A 363 -7.86 12.55 -16.83
CA ILE A 363 -8.52 13.83 -16.61
C ILE A 363 -7.77 14.85 -17.49
N ARG A 364 -8.52 15.47 -18.39
CA ARG A 364 -8.11 16.67 -19.15
C ARG A 364 -8.08 17.85 -18.21
#